data_7b22963361fdcbeb785c1e246ed10d07
#
_entry.id   7b22963361fdcbeb785c1e246ed10d07
#
_cell.length_a   1.000
_cell.length_b   1.000
_cell.length_c   1.000
_cell.angle_alpha   90.00
_cell.angle_beta   90.00
_cell.angle_gamma   90.00
#
_symmetry.space_group_name_H-M   'P 1'
#
loop_
_entity.id
_entity.type
_entity.pdbx_description
1 polymer ?
#
loop_
_entity_poly.entity_id
_entity_poly.type
_entity_poly.pdbx_seq_one_letter_code
_entity_poly.pdbx_strand_id
1 'polypeptide(L)'
;MKNLFYNVPARRNFLKSNAVESKHIIDEFERVALAHPEIHFTMHNNDNLVFDLPKATYRQRIVNIFGKKYNERLVPLNEKTTITEISGFILKPEFSKKTRGEQFFFVNDRFIKKSYLNHAVRNAFQELISKDQFPSYFIYLNVPKDSLDINIHPTKTEVKFQDDRAIYAIIHSTVKSSLGKYSIAPSLDFEQESSFQVPPLKKGEAIKPPSININPNYNPFEKTSSKERQAAVANSLDMMKEPSFNVEEKTDAENNYAASTQLEQNWEGLTNNTIKEKIFQFQRKYIVTSLSSGIILIDQERAHHQIVYERLLQQLQDNKIETQQLAFPIQIELSNSDYELGLELLNEMKNSGIDVDDFGNNTLVINGLPVGFDINESKELIEDILENFKQNADQLNSNNENLAWTISKRGCIKSGRDLNITEMDGLINELFCCDSPYFNHKGKPIIIKLENNEIDSRFEK
;
A
#
# COMPACT_ATOMS: atom_id res chain seq x y z
N MET A 1 24.33 22.70 -3.17
CA MET A 1 25.35 22.52 -4.23
C MET A 1 24.76 23.05 -5.52
N LYS A 2 25.46 23.88 -6.29
CA LYS A 2 24.96 24.46 -7.54
C LYS A 2 25.83 23.97 -8.69
N ASN A 3 25.22 23.74 -9.88
CA ASN A 3 25.91 23.39 -11.13
C ASN A 3 26.76 22.09 -11.06
N LEU A 4 26.25 21.05 -10.38
CA LEU A 4 26.88 19.73 -10.38
C LEU A 4 27.05 19.22 -11.82
N PHE A 5 28.25 18.74 -12.16
CA PHE A 5 28.62 18.29 -13.51
C PHE A 5 28.60 19.34 -14.62
N TYR A 6 28.65 20.65 -14.28
CA TYR A 6 28.72 21.71 -15.28
C TYR A 6 29.88 21.49 -16.30
N ASN A 7 31.03 21.04 -15.82
CA ASN A 7 32.22 20.78 -16.64
C ASN A 7 32.28 19.38 -17.25
N VAL A 8 31.27 18.53 -17.03
CA VAL A 8 31.24 17.14 -17.50
C VAL A 8 29.87 16.84 -18.12
N PRO A 9 29.59 17.35 -19.35
CA PRO A 9 28.30 17.21 -20.00
C PRO A 9 27.83 15.75 -20.12
N ALA A 10 28.74 14.80 -20.39
CA ALA A 10 28.42 13.38 -20.45
C ALA A 10 27.78 12.86 -19.16
N ARG A 11 28.27 13.26 -17.98
CA ARG A 11 27.65 12.86 -16.71
C ARG A 11 26.31 13.53 -16.45
N ARG A 12 26.10 14.74 -16.97
CA ARG A 12 24.84 15.43 -16.88
C ARG A 12 23.71 14.71 -17.64
N ASN A 13 24.04 14.08 -18.76
CA ASN A 13 23.07 13.32 -19.55
C ASN A 13 22.66 11.99 -18.89
N PHE A 14 23.38 11.54 -17.86
CA PHE A 14 23.02 10.36 -17.04
C PHE A 14 22.14 10.69 -15.85
N LEU A 15 21.90 11.97 -15.53
CA LEU A 15 20.96 12.35 -14.49
C LEU A 15 19.54 11.96 -14.90
N LYS A 16 18.81 11.38 -13.98
CA LYS A 16 17.41 10.99 -14.15
C LYS A 16 16.47 12.20 -14.00
N SER A 17 15.18 11.96 -13.83
CA SER A 17 14.22 13.03 -13.53
C SER A 17 14.55 13.69 -12.18
N ASN A 18 14.12 14.94 -12.00
CA ASN A 18 14.36 15.66 -10.74
C ASN A 18 13.82 14.89 -9.53
N ALA A 19 12.63 14.29 -9.64
CA ALA A 19 12.02 13.47 -8.59
C ALA A 19 12.91 12.29 -8.16
N VAL A 20 13.54 11.62 -9.12
CA VAL A 20 14.44 10.50 -8.85
C VAL A 20 15.73 10.97 -8.17
N GLU A 21 16.32 12.06 -8.65
CA GLU A 21 17.55 12.60 -8.06
C GLU A 21 17.30 13.17 -6.66
N SER A 22 16.17 13.88 -6.44
CA SER A 22 15.77 14.38 -5.12
C SER A 22 15.58 13.22 -4.14
N LYS A 23 14.94 12.15 -4.57
CA LYS A 23 14.80 10.93 -3.75
C LYS A 23 16.16 10.37 -3.34
N HIS A 24 17.11 10.22 -4.27
CA HIS A 24 18.44 9.72 -3.94
C HIS A 24 19.18 10.61 -2.93
N ILE A 25 19.02 11.93 -3.07
CA ILE A 25 19.61 12.89 -2.14
C ILE A 25 18.99 12.75 -0.75
N ILE A 26 17.66 12.65 -0.68
CA ILE A 26 16.92 12.45 0.58
C ILE A 26 17.31 11.12 1.23
N ASP A 27 17.34 10.02 0.48
CA ASP A 27 17.74 8.70 0.98
C ASP A 27 19.16 8.73 1.62
N GLU A 28 20.14 9.39 0.98
CA GLU A 28 21.49 9.51 1.54
C GLU A 28 21.52 10.46 2.75
N PHE A 29 20.76 11.55 2.73
CA PHE A 29 20.62 12.46 3.86
C PHE A 29 20.04 11.75 5.08
N GLU A 30 18.95 10.98 4.91
CA GLU A 30 18.33 10.19 5.97
C GLU A 30 19.29 9.18 6.57
N ARG A 31 20.09 8.48 5.75
CA ARG A 31 21.11 7.52 6.20
C ARG A 31 22.15 8.17 7.10
N VAL A 32 22.64 9.34 6.72
CA VAL A 32 23.64 10.08 7.51
C VAL A 32 23.02 10.65 8.78
N ALA A 33 21.81 11.24 8.68
CA ALA A 33 21.12 11.82 9.82
C ALA A 33 20.70 10.79 10.87
N LEU A 34 20.33 9.57 10.43
CA LEU A 34 20.01 8.44 11.33
C LEU A 34 21.24 7.89 12.03
N ALA A 35 22.40 7.85 11.33
CA ALA A 35 23.67 7.39 11.92
C ALA A 35 24.18 8.35 13.01
N HIS A 36 23.93 9.66 12.88
CA HIS A 36 24.49 10.71 13.72
C HIS A 36 23.42 11.59 14.38
N PRO A 37 22.61 11.05 15.32
CA PRO A 37 21.56 11.82 15.97
C PRO A 37 22.08 12.98 16.84
N GLU A 38 23.35 12.94 17.25
CA GLU A 38 24.04 13.97 18.04
C GLU A 38 24.35 15.25 17.24
N ILE A 39 24.22 15.22 15.91
CA ILE A 39 24.51 16.34 15.03
C ILE A 39 23.16 17.00 14.61
N HIS A 40 23.15 18.34 14.57
CA HIS A 40 22.03 19.08 13.98
C HIS A 40 22.19 19.11 12.46
N PHE A 41 21.20 18.59 11.75
CA PHE A 41 21.16 18.58 10.29
C PHE A 41 20.02 19.45 9.77
N THR A 42 20.29 20.23 8.73
CA THR A 42 19.28 20.96 7.98
C THR A 42 19.43 20.66 6.50
N MET A 43 18.33 20.52 5.80
CA MET A 43 18.29 20.31 4.36
C MET A 43 17.28 21.28 3.73
N HIS A 44 17.71 21.97 2.67
CA HIS A 44 16.88 22.85 1.88
C HIS A 44 16.79 22.36 0.43
N ASN A 45 15.62 22.49 -0.17
CA ASN A 45 15.38 22.26 -1.59
C ASN A 45 14.74 23.51 -2.20
N ASN A 46 15.45 24.18 -3.13
CA ASN A 46 15.00 25.42 -3.76
C ASN A 46 14.50 26.49 -2.75
N ASP A 47 15.32 26.75 -1.72
CA ASP A 47 15.03 27.68 -0.60
C ASP A 47 13.93 27.22 0.39
N ASN A 48 13.24 26.11 0.12
CA ASN A 48 12.32 25.50 1.07
C ASN A 48 13.07 24.61 2.07
N LEU A 49 12.74 24.73 3.35
CA LEU A 49 13.29 23.88 4.41
C LEU A 49 12.61 22.51 4.40
N VAL A 50 13.31 21.48 3.96
CA VAL A 50 12.81 20.10 3.89
C VAL A 50 12.97 19.39 5.24
N PHE A 51 14.15 19.50 5.84
CA PHE A 51 14.45 18.91 7.15
C PHE A 51 15.12 19.92 8.07
N ASP A 52 14.66 19.95 9.31
CA ASP A 52 15.32 20.57 10.45
C ASP A 52 15.39 19.55 11.59
N LEU A 53 16.56 18.93 11.75
CA LEU A 53 16.80 17.80 12.63
C LEU A 53 17.76 18.21 13.75
N PRO A 54 17.28 18.78 14.86
CA PRO A 54 18.13 19.14 16.00
C PRO A 54 18.77 17.91 16.63
N LYS A 55 19.77 18.12 17.48
CA LYS A 55 20.36 17.04 18.29
C LYS A 55 19.28 16.30 19.05
N ALA A 56 19.33 14.97 19.00
CA ALA A 56 18.29 14.12 19.55
C ALA A 56 18.81 12.76 19.96
N THR A 57 17.96 11.94 20.59
CA THR A 57 18.19 10.51 20.77
C THR A 57 17.88 9.76 19.47
N TYR A 58 18.34 8.51 19.31
CA TYR A 58 18.01 7.68 18.16
C TYR A 58 16.50 7.58 17.92
N ARG A 59 15.71 7.34 18.97
CA ARG A 59 14.23 7.31 18.88
C ARG A 59 13.66 8.61 18.35
N GLN A 60 14.07 9.73 18.95
CA GLN A 60 13.58 11.05 18.55
C GLN A 60 14.00 11.41 17.14
N ARG A 61 15.22 11.02 16.72
CA ARG A 61 15.72 11.22 15.36
C ARG A 61 14.84 10.49 14.33
N ILE A 62 14.48 9.23 14.59
CA ILE A 62 13.56 8.45 13.75
C ILE A 62 12.21 9.16 13.66
N VAL A 63 11.66 9.60 14.79
CA VAL A 63 10.37 10.31 14.83
C VAL A 63 10.42 11.64 14.08
N ASN A 64 11.53 12.37 14.17
CA ASN A 64 11.69 13.65 13.46
C ASN A 64 11.79 13.48 11.93
N ILE A 65 12.34 12.35 11.46
CA ILE A 65 12.44 12.05 10.02
C ILE A 65 11.12 11.49 9.47
N PHE A 66 10.57 10.44 10.11
CA PHE A 66 9.42 9.67 9.58
C PHE A 66 8.06 10.09 10.14
N GLY A 67 8.04 11.06 11.05
CA GLY A 67 6.83 11.65 11.61
C GLY A 67 6.43 11.10 12.98
N LYS A 68 5.57 11.86 13.68
CA LYS A 68 5.16 11.61 15.07
C LYS A 68 4.50 10.24 15.29
N LYS A 69 3.81 9.72 14.28
CA LYS A 69 3.15 8.39 14.30
C LYS A 69 4.12 7.24 14.58
N TYR A 70 5.41 7.40 14.25
CA TYR A 70 6.44 6.38 14.52
C TYR A 70 6.71 6.18 16.01
N ASN A 71 6.48 7.19 16.84
CA ASN A 71 6.78 7.08 18.27
C ASN A 71 6.06 5.90 18.96
N GLU A 72 4.80 5.65 18.63
CA GLU A 72 3.98 4.56 19.18
C GLU A 72 4.24 3.20 18.52
N ARG A 73 4.83 3.23 17.34
CA ARG A 73 5.07 2.04 16.50
C ARG A 73 6.41 1.36 16.79
N LEU A 74 7.33 2.08 17.44
CA LEU A 74 8.69 1.63 17.67
C LEU A 74 8.80 0.74 18.89
N VAL A 75 9.31 -0.48 18.71
CA VAL A 75 9.71 -1.44 19.74
C VAL A 75 11.23 -1.40 19.90
N PRO A 76 11.79 -1.14 21.09
CA PRO A 76 13.22 -1.03 21.29
C PRO A 76 13.92 -2.39 21.19
N LEU A 77 15.12 -2.35 20.60
CA LEU A 77 16.10 -3.44 20.61
C LEU A 77 17.29 -3.04 21.48
N ASN A 78 17.69 -3.92 22.38
CA ASN A 78 18.92 -3.75 23.13
C ASN A 78 19.44 -5.13 23.56
N GLU A 79 20.62 -5.51 23.04
CA GLU A 79 21.28 -6.76 23.38
C GLU A 79 22.80 -6.55 23.35
N LYS A 80 23.48 -7.03 24.35
CA LYS A 80 24.93 -6.94 24.47
C LYS A 80 25.52 -8.33 24.57
N THR A 81 26.33 -8.69 23.59
CA THR A 81 27.04 -9.96 23.54
C THR A 81 28.56 -9.72 23.51
N THR A 82 29.33 -10.80 23.55
CA THR A 82 30.80 -10.72 23.41
C THR A 82 31.26 -10.35 21.99
N ILE A 83 30.39 -10.54 20.98
CA ILE A 83 30.70 -10.34 19.56
C ILE A 83 30.22 -8.98 19.07
N THR A 84 29.06 -8.54 19.52
CA THR A 84 28.44 -7.29 19.08
C THR A 84 27.50 -6.74 20.13
N GLU A 85 27.34 -5.44 20.13
CA GLU A 85 26.28 -4.73 20.86
C GLU A 85 25.26 -4.26 19.84
N ILE A 86 24.00 -4.70 20.04
CA ILE A 86 22.85 -4.36 19.18
C ILE A 86 22.00 -3.35 19.92
N SER A 87 21.68 -2.25 19.28
CA SER A 87 20.69 -1.28 19.73
C SER A 87 19.80 -0.85 18.58
N GLY A 88 18.67 -0.22 18.88
CA GLY A 88 17.82 0.31 17.83
C GLY A 88 16.33 0.03 18.05
N PHE A 89 15.60 -0.03 16.95
CA PHE A 89 14.15 -0.14 16.96
C PHE A 89 13.65 -0.97 15.78
N ILE A 90 12.60 -1.73 16.01
CA ILE A 90 11.77 -2.37 14.99
C ILE A 90 10.37 -1.80 15.07
N LEU A 91 9.62 -1.81 13.98
CA LEU A 91 8.20 -1.47 14.02
C LEU A 91 7.39 -2.68 14.45
N LYS A 92 6.25 -2.42 15.11
CA LYS A 92 5.27 -3.44 15.46
C LYS A 92 4.81 -4.18 14.19
N PRO A 93 4.52 -5.50 14.24
CA PRO A 93 4.13 -6.31 13.09
C PRO A 93 2.93 -5.76 12.30
N GLU A 94 1.97 -5.16 12.99
CA GLU A 94 0.77 -4.54 12.41
C GLU A 94 1.06 -3.38 11.42
N PHE A 95 2.25 -2.76 11.53
CA PHE A 95 2.71 -1.70 10.64
C PHE A 95 3.69 -2.17 9.56
N SER A 96 3.77 -3.48 9.33
CA SER A 96 4.56 -4.03 8.23
C SER A 96 3.98 -3.63 6.88
N LYS A 97 4.85 -3.23 5.94
CA LYS A 97 4.46 -2.72 4.62
C LYS A 97 4.49 -3.84 3.57
N LYS A 98 3.67 -3.71 2.52
CA LYS A 98 3.73 -4.60 1.34
C LYS A 98 4.99 -4.38 0.50
N THR A 99 5.70 -3.31 0.76
CA THR A 99 6.90 -2.89 0.05
C THR A 99 8.10 -2.89 0.98
N ARG A 100 9.32 -2.92 0.42
CA ARG A 100 10.54 -2.77 1.20
C ARG A 100 10.68 -1.30 1.62
N GLY A 101 10.06 -0.95 2.74
CA GLY A 101 10.11 0.38 3.31
C GLY A 101 11.41 0.67 4.06
N GLU A 102 11.31 1.29 5.22
CA GLU A 102 12.42 1.75 6.04
C GLU A 102 13.18 0.55 6.65
N GLN A 103 14.24 0.14 5.98
CA GLN A 103 15.11 -0.97 6.39
C GLN A 103 16.55 -0.49 6.54
N PHE A 104 16.92 -0.06 7.76
CA PHE A 104 18.21 0.54 8.03
C PHE A 104 19.06 -0.33 8.96
N PHE A 105 20.22 -0.72 8.47
CA PHE A 105 21.29 -1.29 9.28
C PHE A 105 22.49 -0.32 9.33
N PHE A 106 22.99 -0.10 10.53
CA PHE A 106 24.20 0.65 10.77
C PHE A 106 25.22 -0.23 11.48
N VAL A 107 26.46 -0.20 11.02
CA VAL A 107 27.59 -0.88 11.66
C VAL A 107 28.65 0.17 11.95
N ASN A 108 28.97 0.40 13.23
CA ASN A 108 29.91 1.43 13.67
C ASN A 108 29.58 2.78 13.00
N ASP A 109 28.33 3.24 13.12
CA ASP A 109 27.76 4.49 12.58
C ASP A 109 27.77 4.60 11.04
N ARG A 110 27.93 3.49 10.33
CA ARG A 110 27.89 3.44 8.88
C ARG A 110 26.69 2.64 8.38
N PHE A 111 25.92 3.21 7.45
CA PHE A 111 24.84 2.51 6.76
C PHE A 111 25.34 1.35 5.92
N ILE A 112 24.71 0.18 6.05
CA ILE A 112 25.08 -1.06 5.38
C ILE A 112 23.89 -1.66 4.65
N LYS A 113 24.13 -2.12 3.43
CA LYS A 113 23.18 -2.96 2.65
C LYS A 113 23.70 -4.40 2.65
N LYS A 114 23.00 -5.30 3.34
CA LYS A 114 23.37 -6.72 3.33
C LYS A 114 22.13 -7.60 3.38
N SER A 115 21.84 -8.29 2.28
CA SER A 115 20.60 -9.05 2.09
C SER A 115 20.39 -10.12 3.15
N TYR A 116 21.44 -10.78 3.62
CA TYR A 116 21.30 -11.83 4.63
C TYR A 116 20.96 -11.27 6.03
N LEU A 117 21.34 -10.03 6.38
CA LEU A 117 20.90 -9.37 7.62
C LEU A 117 19.40 -9.04 7.54
N ASN A 118 18.94 -8.54 6.37
CA ASN A 118 17.52 -8.32 6.13
C ASN A 118 16.73 -9.63 6.27
N HIS A 119 17.30 -10.75 5.80
CA HIS A 119 16.70 -12.07 5.95
C HIS A 119 16.60 -12.50 7.42
N ALA A 120 17.59 -12.19 8.26
CA ALA A 120 17.54 -12.50 9.70
C ALA A 120 16.35 -11.81 10.38
N VAL A 121 16.13 -10.52 10.10
CA VAL A 121 14.98 -9.76 10.65
C VAL A 121 13.68 -10.31 10.09
N ARG A 122 13.59 -10.52 8.77
CA ARG A 122 12.37 -11.04 8.13
C ARG A 122 11.97 -12.41 8.69
N ASN A 123 12.96 -13.28 8.91
CA ASN A 123 12.74 -14.60 9.49
C ASN A 123 12.19 -14.52 10.93
N ALA A 124 12.67 -13.56 11.74
CA ALA A 124 12.13 -13.31 13.07
C ALA A 124 10.66 -12.84 13.06
N PHE A 125 10.21 -12.19 11.98
CA PHE A 125 8.82 -11.73 11.79
C PHE A 125 7.93 -12.76 11.10
N GLN A 126 8.46 -13.90 10.61
CA GLN A 126 7.79 -14.80 9.68
C GLN A 126 6.43 -15.32 10.19
N GLU A 127 6.27 -15.53 11.50
CA GLU A 127 5.04 -16.01 12.12
C GLU A 127 4.02 -14.87 12.41
N LEU A 128 4.44 -13.60 12.32
CA LEU A 128 3.67 -12.43 12.74
C LEU A 128 3.16 -11.59 11.57
N ILE A 129 3.72 -11.74 10.37
CA ILE A 129 3.36 -10.96 9.18
C ILE A 129 3.12 -11.89 7.98
N SER A 130 2.35 -11.42 7.01
CA SER A 130 2.11 -12.15 5.76
C SER A 130 3.39 -12.26 4.92
N LYS A 131 3.49 -13.30 4.07
CA LYS A 131 4.68 -13.58 3.25
C LYS A 131 5.05 -12.45 2.27
N ASP A 132 4.09 -11.64 1.89
CA ASP A 132 4.20 -10.49 0.99
C ASP A 132 4.49 -9.17 1.71
N GLN A 133 4.60 -9.19 3.05
CA GLN A 133 4.91 -8.02 3.85
C GLN A 133 6.38 -7.98 4.28
N PHE A 134 6.86 -6.75 4.52
CA PHE A 134 8.22 -6.46 4.94
C PHE A 134 8.21 -5.65 6.23
N PRO A 135 9.00 -6.06 7.25
CA PRO A 135 9.15 -5.29 8.47
C PRO A 135 10.02 -4.05 8.23
N SER A 136 9.70 -2.95 8.92
CA SER A 136 10.56 -1.76 9.01
C SER A 136 11.40 -1.81 10.27
N TYR A 137 12.65 -1.35 10.19
CA TYR A 137 13.60 -1.40 11.32
C TYR A 137 14.76 -0.43 11.16
N PHE A 138 15.34 -0.04 12.30
CA PHE A 138 16.49 0.83 12.46
C PHE A 138 17.45 0.16 13.46
N ILE A 139 18.40 -0.61 12.95
CA ILE A 139 19.27 -1.47 13.77
C ILE A 139 20.70 -0.96 13.72
N TYR A 140 21.28 -0.72 14.88
CA TYR A 140 22.64 -0.25 15.08
C TYR A 140 23.45 -1.37 15.71
N LEU A 141 24.53 -1.75 15.03
CA LEU A 141 25.49 -2.78 15.44
C LEU A 141 26.81 -2.11 15.78
N ASN A 142 27.26 -2.28 17.02
CA ASN A 142 28.60 -1.90 17.43
C ASN A 142 29.46 -3.16 17.49
N VAL A 143 30.45 -3.26 16.60
CA VAL A 143 31.28 -4.44 16.39
C VAL A 143 32.74 -4.04 16.53
N PRO A 144 33.62 -4.86 17.19
CA PRO A 144 35.05 -4.60 17.26
C PRO A 144 35.63 -4.41 15.86
N LYS A 145 36.51 -3.41 15.71
CA LYS A 145 37.07 -3.04 14.40
C LYS A 145 37.84 -4.17 13.75
N ASP A 146 38.47 -5.03 14.55
CA ASP A 146 39.32 -6.15 14.08
C ASP A 146 38.47 -7.32 13.53
N SER A 147 37.17 -7.36 13.83
CA SER A 147 36.27 -8.40 13.36
C SER A 147 35.42 -7.99 12.13
N LEU A 148 35.81 -6.86 11.50
CA LEU A 148 35.01 -6.26 10.42
C LEU A 148 35.95 -5.84 9.24
N ASP A 149 35.62 -6.31 8.02
CA ASP A 149 36.24 -5.80 6.78
C ASP A 149 35.23 -4.95 6.02
N ILE A 150 35.55 -3.67 5.85
CA ILE A 150 34.69 -2.66 5.18
C ILE A 150 35.16 -2.44 3.72
N ASN A 151 36.38 -2.84 3.36
CA ASN A 151 36.92 -2.51 2.05
C ASN A 151 36.60 -3.54 0.95
N ILE A 152 35.34 -3.97 0.87
CA ILE A 152 34.93 -5.01 -0.07
C ILE A 152 34.36 -4.40 -1.35
N HIS A 153 33.68 -3.24 -1.26
CA HIS A 153 33.03 -2.59 -2.39
C HIS A 153 33.41 -1.10 -2.48
N PRO A 154 33.50 -0.50 -3.68
CA PRO A 154 33.85 0.91 -3.85
C PRO A 154 32.94 1.88 -3.08
N THR A 155 31.65 1.59 -2.99
CA THR A 155 30.66 2.40 -2.24
C THR A 155 30.76 2.20 -0.74
N LYS A 156 31.49 1.16 -0.28
CA LYS A 156 31.67 0.81 1.15
C LYS A 156 30.33 0.63 1.91
N THR A 157 29.27 0.27 1.20
CA THR A 157 27.96 -0.05 1.78
C THR A 157 27.82 -1.53 2.15
N GLU A 158 28.83 -2.35 1.78
CA GLU A 158 28.91 -3.75 2.14
C GLU A 158 30.03 -3.99 3.13
N VAL A 159 29.82 -4.87 4.08
CA VAL A 159 30.81 -5.27 5.08
C VAL A 159 30.87 -6.79 5.17
N LYS A 160 32.02 -7.33 5.51
CA LYS A 160 32.21 -8.73 5.85
C LYS A 160 32.54 -8.83 7.33
N PHE A 161 31.74 -9.60 8.06
CA PHE A 161 32.03 -9.92 9.44
C PHE A 161 32.92 -11.15 9.50
N GLN A 162 33.73 -11.24 10.53
CA GLN A 162 34.56 -12.42 10.77
C GLN A 162 33.69 -13.67 10.97
N ASP A 163 32.55 -13.52 11.66
CA ASP A 163 31.55 -14.56 11.85
C ASP A 163 30.13 -14.07 11.44
N ASP A 164 29.85 -14.16 10.15
CA ASP A 164 28.56 -13.80 9.57
C ASP A 164 27.40 -14.61 10.19
N ARG A 165 27.63 -15.88 10.58
CA ARG A 165 26.59 -16.77 11.13
C ARG A 165 26.20 -16.36 12.55
N ALA A 166 27.21 -16.03 13.38
CA ALA A 166 26.96 -15.56 14.74
C ALA A 166 26.16 -14.24 14.72
N ILE A 167 26.56 -13.27 13.87
CA ILE A 167 25.82 -12.00 13.73
C ILE A 167 24.37 -12.24 13.29
N TYR A 168 24.14 -13.14 12.31
CA TYR A 168 22.80 -13.50 11.89
C TYR A 168 21.96 -14.06 13.07
N ALA A 169 22.49 -15.03 13.81
CA ALA A 169 21.79 -15.68 14.92
C ALA A 169 21.49 -14.67 16.04
N ILE A 170 22.42 -13.77 16.36
CA ILE A 170 22.22 -12.75 17.39
C ILE A 170 21.13 -11.77 16.95
N ILE A 171 21.14 -11.26 15.72
CA ILE A 171 20.09 -10.35 15.21
C ILE A 171 18.73 -11.05 15.25
N HIS A 172 18.63 -12.26 14.71
CA HIS A 172 17.40 -13.03 14.70
C HIS A 172 16.83 -13.23 16.12
N SER A 173 17.67 -13.67 17.08
CA SER A 173 17.25 -13.90 18.48
C SER A 173 16.85 -12.61 19.19
N THR A 174 17.61 -11.52 19.00
CA THR A 174 17.31 -10.21 19.59
C THR A 174 15.96 -9.66 19.11
N VAL A 175 15.72 -9.71 17.79
CA VAL A 175 14.45 -9.26 17.19
C VAL A 175 13.30 -10.15 17.70
N LYS A 176 13.44 -11.48 17.67
CA LYS A 176 12.40 -12.41 18.15
C LYS A 176 12.10 -12.23 19.65
N SER A 177 13.13 -12.02 20.48
CA SER A 177 12.98 -11.73 21.90
C SER A 177 12.23 -10.41 22.17
N SER A 178 12.57 -9.35 21.42
CA SER A 178 11.90 -8.05 21.56
C SER A 178 10.45 -8.09 21.11
N LEU A 179 10.14 -8.79 20.01
CA LEU A 179 8.75 -9.03 19.59
C LEU A 179 7.97 -9.84 20.61
N GLY A 180 8.58 -10.87 21.22
CA GLY A 180 7.96 -11.68 22.28
C GLY A 180 7.64 -10.84 23.51
N LYS A 181 8.59 -10.03 23.98
CA LYS A 181 8.37 -9.11 25.12
C LYS A 181 7.23 -8.14 24.85
N TYR A 182 7.15 -7.59 23.64
CA TYR A 182 6.08 -6.69 23.22
C TYR A 182 4.71 -7.40 23.17
N SER A 183 4.65 -8.63 22.67
CA SER A 183 3.39 -9.40 22.54
C SER A 183 2.87 -9.92 23.90
N ILE A 184 3.76 -10.14 24.88
CA ILE A 184 3.41 -10.65 26.22
C ILE A 184 3.02 -9.49 27.17
N ALA A 185 3.62 -8.32 26.99
CA ALA A 185 3.21 -7.11 27.68
C ALA A 185 2.26 -6.30 26.77
N PRO A 186 0.94 -6.55 26.79
CA PRO A 186 0.03 -5.56 26.26
C PRO A 186 0.37 -4.27 26.99
N SER A 187 0.60 -3.20 26.24
CA SER A 187 0.76 -1.89 26.84
C SER A 187 -0.51 -1.62 27.64
N LEU A 188 -0.42 -1.79 28.94
CA LEU A 188 -1.33 -1.16 29.89
C LEU A 188 -0.97 0.33 29.87
N ASP A 189 -1.08 0.95 28.69
CA ASP A 189 -1.23 2.38 28.58
C ASP A 189 -2.62 2.68 29.11
N PHE A 190 -2.68 2.80 30.43
CA PHE A 190 -3.67 3.65 31.05
C PHE A 190 -3.31 5.08 30.66
N GLU A 191 -3.51 5.46 29.40
CA GLU A 191 -3.86 6.82 29.11
C GLU A 191 -5.19 7.02 29.82
N GLN A 192 -5.10 7.63 31.01
CA GLN A 192 -6.26 8.17 31.69
C GLN A 192 -6.94 9.07 30.65
N GLU A 193 -8.03 8.57 30.06
CA GLU A 193 -8.94 9.44 29.35
C GLU A 193 -9.22 10.60 30.31
N SER A 194 -8.86 11.80 29.89
CA SER A 194 -9.06 13.03 30.67
C SER A 194 -10.54 13.28 31.04
N SER A 195 -11.45 12.48 30.47
CA SER A 195 -12.87 12.41 30.81
C SER A 195 -13.17 11.85 32.20
N PHE A 196 -12.24 11.15 32.84
CA PHE A 196 -12.36 10.64 34.22
C PHE A 196 -11.56 11.41 35.27
N GLN A 197 -11.27 12.68 35.02
CA GLN A 197 -10.76 13.54 36.07
C GLN A 197 -11.89 13.75 37.10
N VAL A 198 -11.86 12.92 38.15
CA VAL A 198 -12.68 13.15 39.36
C VAL A 198 -12.22 14.50 39.94
N PRO A 199 -13.06 15.52 40.00
CA PRO A 199 -12.67 16.81 40.58
C PRO A 199 -12.24 16.59 42.01
N PRO A 200 -11.18 17.25 42.51
CA PRO A 200 -10.70 17.06 43.86
C PRO A 200 -11.81 17.40 44.87
N LEU A 201 -12.14 16.42 45.71
CA LEU A 201 -13.11 16.58 46.77
C LEU A 201 -12.70 17.75 47.69
N LYS A 202 -13.55 18.75 47.82
CA LYS A 202 -13.36 19.84 48.78
C LYS A 202 -13.41 19.26 50.21
N LYS A 203 -12.39 19.55 51.01
CA LYS A 203 -12.35 19.15 52.43
C LYS A 203 -13.62 19.60 53.14
N GLY A 204 -14.49 18.64 53.54
CA GLY A 204 -15.69 18.91 54.35
C GLY A 204 -17.02 18.41 53.76
N GLU A 205 -17.06 17.86 52.54
CA GLU A 205 -18.30 17.27 52.01
C GLU A 205 -18.44 15.80 52.38
N ALA A 206 -19.53 15.47 53.10
CA ALA A 206 -19.88 14.09 53.40
C ALA A 206 -20.28 13.33 52.14
N ILE A 207 -19.58 12.24 51.81
CA ILE A 207 -19.87 11.37 50.67
C ILE A 207 -21.23 10.68 50.92
N LYS A 208 -22.24 11.04 50.15
CA LYS A 208 -23.51 10.29 50.14
C LYS A 208 -23.32 9.03 49.29
N PRO A 209 -23.56 7.83 49.83
CA PRO A 209 -23.49 6.62 49.03
C PRO A 209 -24.55 6.66 47.92
N PRO A 210 -24.29 6.11 46.70
CA PRO A 210 -25.26 6.08 45.63
C PRO A 210 -26.49 5.28 46.09
N SER A 211 -27.68 5.89 46.02
CA SER A 211 -28.94 5.21 46.30
C SER A 211 -29.41 4.51 45.01
N ILE A 212 -29.55 3.18 45.08
CA ILE A 212 -30.11 2.40 44.00
C ILE A 212 -31.64 2.49 44.10
N ASN A 213 -32.28 3.23 43.22
CA ASN A 213 -33.74 3.21 43.06
C ASN A 213 -34.16 1.94 42.30
N ILE A 214 -34.57 0.93 43.06
CA ILE A 214 -35.15 -0.29 42.49
C ILE A 214 -36.63 0.00 42.20
N ASN A 215 -37.04 -0.06 40.96
CA ASN A 215 -38.46 -0.04 40.59
C ASN A 215 -39.04 -1.45 40.85
N PRO A 216 -39.89 -1.65 41.90
CA PRO A 216 -40.37 -2.99 42.23
C PRO A 216 -41.33 -3.56 41.21
N ASN A 217 -41.80 -2.78 40.21
CA ASN A 217 -42.71 -3.18 39.15
C ASN A 217 -41.99 -3.43 37.81
N TYR A 218 -40.66 -3.43 37.77
CA TYR A 218 -39.92 -3.72 36.55
C TYR A 218 -39.77 -5.24 36.37
N ASN A 219 -40.53 -5.78 35.43
CA ASN A 219 -40.41 -7.20 35.01
C ASN A 219 -39.78 -7.28 33.59
N PRO A 220 -38.53 -7.70 33.46
CA PRO A 220 -37.85 -7.79 32.17
C PRO A 220 -38.43 -8.91 31.25
N PHE A 221 -39.31 -9.76 31.76
CA PHE A 221 -39.92 -10.88 31.03
C PHE A 221 -41.42 -10.65 30.67
N GLU A 222 -41.95 -9.47 30.89
CA GLU A 222 -43.29 -9.15 30.45
C GLU A 222 -43.33 -9.02 28.92
N LYS A 223 -44.07 -9.93 28.27
CA LYS A 223 -44.26 -9.93 26.82
C LYS A 223 -45.17 -8.74 26.45
N THR A 224 -44.61 -7.67 25.93
CA THR A 224 -45.35 -6.60 25.25
C THR A 224 -46.25 -7.18 24.17
N SER A 225 -47.52 -6.85 24.23
CA SER A 225 -48.55 -7.41 23.37
C SER A 225 -48.25 -7.13 21.88
N SER A 226 -48.58 -8.10 21.03
CA SER A 226 -48.33 -8.11 19.59
C SER A 226 -48.85 -6.91 18.79
N LYS A 227 -49.72 -6.12 19.39
CA LYS A 227 -50.34 -4.92 18.73
C LYS A 227 -49.39 -3.71 18.70
N GLU A 228 -48.54 -3.52 19.72
CA GLU A 228 -47.59 -2.39 19.72
C GLU A 228 -46.38 -2.61 18.81
N ARG A 229 -45.97 -3.87 18.57
CA ARG A 229 -44.94 -4.21 17.59
C ARG A 229 -45.39 -4.00 16.14
N GLN A 230 -46.68 -4.25 15.83
CA GLN A 230 -47.24 -4.03 14.50
C GLN A 230 -47.35 -2.54 14.13
N ALA A 231 -47.65 -1.68 15.10
CA ALA A 231 -47.71 -0.23 14.89
C ALA A 231 -46.31 0.38 14.67
N ALA A 232 -45.28 -0.14 15.35
CA ALA A 232 -43.88 0.34 15.15
C ALA A 232 -43.28 -0.10 13.81
N VAL A 233 -43.64 -1.29 13.31
CA VAL A 233 -43.18 -1.79 11.99
C VAL A 233 -43.93 -1.09 10.84
N ALA A 234 -45.23 -0.74 11.01
CA ALA A 234 -46.00 -0.02 9.99
C ALA A 234 -45.46 1.42 9.77
N ASN A 235 -45.03 2.10 10.83
CA ASN A 235 -44.47 3.46 10.73
C ASN A 235 -43.03 3.49 10.13
N SER A 236 -42.30 2.40 10.20
CA SER A 236 -40.95 2.33 9.58
C SER A 236 -41.00 1.96 8.08
N LEU A 237 -42.08 1.30 7.62
CA LEU A 237 -42.28 0.94 6.22
C LEU A 237 -42.80 2.10 5.35
N ASP A 238 -43.47 3.08 5.95
CA ASP A 238 -43.96 4.24 5.20
C ASP A 238 -42.90 5.31 4.93
N MET A 239 -41.73 5.22 5.59
CA MET A 239 -40.57 6.08 5.33
C MET A 239 -39.62 5.57 4.23
N MET A 240 -39.89 4.41 3.63
CA MET A 240 -39.07 3.81 2.56
C MET A 240 -39.79 3.73 1.21
N LYS A 241 -40.60 4.73 0.87
CA LYS A 241 -41.11 4.85 -0.50
C LYS A 241 -40.15 5.71 -1.31
N GLU A 242 -39.36 5.05 -2.14
CA GLU A 242 -38.56 5.68 -3.19
C GLU A 242 -39.48 6.28 -4.27
N PRO A 243 -39.14 7.45 -4.84
CA PRO A 243 -39.86 8.00 -5.97
C PRO A 243 -39.56 7.18 -7.23
N SER A 244 -40.63 6.60 -7.82
CA SER A 244 -40.58 5.93 -9.10
C SER A 244 -40.29 6.93 -10.22
N PHE A 245 -39.10 6.88 -10.82
CA PHE A 245 -38.84 7.54 -12.09
C PHE A 245 -39.31 6.64 -13.24
N ASN A 246 -40.30 7.11 -13.99
CA ASN A 246 -40.66 6.56 -15.28
C ASN A 246 -39.57 6.93 -16.31
N VAL A 247 -38.88 5.94 -16.84
CA VAL A 247 -38.02 6.10 -18.02
C VAL A 247 -38.86 5.70 -19.23
N GLU A 248 -39.21 6.68 -20.06
CA GLU A 248 -39.74 6.46 -21.41
C GLU A 248 -38.58 5.94 -22.30
N GLU A 249 -38.79 4.76 -22.88
CA GLU A 249 -38.00 4.25 -23.98
C GLU A 249 -38.05 5.19 -25.19
N LYS A 250 -36.92 5.70 -25.65
CA LYS A 250 -36.73 6.18 -27.02
C LYS A 250 -35.61 5.38 -27.67
N THR A 251 -36.03 4.53 -28.56
CA THR A 251 -35.24 3.89 -29.62
C THR A 251 -34.67 4.93 -30.59
N ASP A 252 -33.57 4.57 -31.21
CA ASP A 252 -32.89 5.06 -32.41
C ASP A 252 -31.58 5.79 -32.20
N ALA A 253 -30.50 5.06 -32.48
CA ALA A 253 -29.43 5.49 -33.39
C ALA A 253 -28.47 4.32 -33.70
N GLU A 254 -28.72 3.68 -34.82
CA GLU A 254 -27.66 3.01 -35.60
C GLU A 254 -26.60 4.04 -36.00
N ASN A 255 -25.29 3.75 -35.81
CA ASN A 255 -24.38 3.74 -36.96
C ASN A 255 -22.91 3.67 -36.57
N ASN A 256 -22.23 2.80 -37.29
CA ASN A 256 -20.85 2.91 -37.79
C ASN A 256 -19.68 2.72 -36.82
N TYR A 257 -19.22 1.48 -36.76
CA TYR A 257 -17.78 1.23 -36.84
C TYR A 257 -17.52 0.14 -37.88
N ALA A 258 -17.03 0.58 -39.02
CA ALA A 258 -16.44 -0.28 -40.03
C ALA A 258 -14.91 -0.18 -39.92
N ALA A 259 -14.28 -1.32 -40.05
CA ALA A 259 -12.95 -1.60 -40.54
C ALA A 259 -11.74 -1.41 -39.64
N SER A 260 -11.29 -2.51 -39.06
CA SER A 260 -9.91 -2.94 -39.20
C SER A 260 -9.86 -4.47 -39.30
N THR A 261 -9.79 -4.90 -40.51
CA THR A 261 -9.61 -6.29 -40.98
C THR A 261 -8.14 -6.67 -40.76
N GLN A 262 -7.95 -7.84 -40.17
CA GLN A 262 -6.88 -8.82 -40.35
C GLN A 262 -6.22 -9.27 -39.04
N LEU A 263 -6.89 -10.22 -38.41
CA LEU A 263 -6.34 -11.44 -37.78
C LEU A 263 -7.51 -12.33 -37.38
N GLU A 264 -8.47 -12.48 -38.28
CA GLU A 264 -9.54 -13.47 -38.20
C GLU A 264 -9.01 -14.81 -38.67
N GLN A 265 -8.52 -15.62 -37.80
CA GLN A 265 -8.50 -17.06 -37.99
C GLN A 265 -8.90 -17.76 -36.71
N ASN A 266 -10.11 -18.34 -36.73
CA ASN A 266 -10.71 -19.34 -35.82
C ASN A 266 -11.60 -18.88 -34.66
N TRP A 267 -12.38 -17.82 -34.78
CA TRP A 267 -13.45 -17.54 -33.83
C TRP A 267 -14.88 -17.65 -34.41
N GLU A 268 -15.04 -18.02 -35.68
CA GLU A 268 -16.35 -18.16 -36.33
C GLU A 268 -17.18 -19.37 -35.89
N GLY A 269 -17.29 -19.66 -34.60
CA GLY A 269 -18.10 -20.76 -34.09
C GLY A 269 -18.87 -20.47 -32.80
N LEU A 270 -18.69 -19.29 -32.23
CA LEU A 270 -19.31 -18.96 -30.94
C LEU A 270 -20.45 -17.94 -31.15
N THR A 271 -21.63 -18.43 -31.51
CA THR A 271 -22.86 -17.62 -31.43
C THR A 271 -23.11 -17.24 -29.96
N ASN A 272 -23.40 -15.97 -29.71
CA ASN A 272 -23.54 -15.32 -28.39
C ASN A 272 -24.41 -16.08 -27.34
N ASN A 273 -25.25 -17.02 -27.75
CA ASN A 273 -26.09 -17.79 -26.85
C ASN A 273 -25.40 -19.05 -26.27
N THR A 274 -24.39 -19.61 -26.96
CA THR A 274 -23.74 -20.86 -26.53
C THR A 274 -22.65 -20.63 -25.48
N ILE A 275 -22.12 -19.40 -25.39
CA ILE A 275 -21.06 -19.04 -24.45
C ILE A 275 -21.65 -18.81 -23.05
N LYS A 276 -22.84 -18.20 -22.94
CA LYS A 276 -23.47 -17.88 -21.65
C LYS A 276 -23.77 -19.09 -20.77
N GLU A 277 -24.00 -20.26 -21.36
CA GLU A 277 -24.31 -21.50 -20.62
C GLU A 277 -23.06 -22.22 -20.09
N LYS A 278 -21.86 -21.83 -20.49
CA LYS A 278 -20.61 -22.52 -20.15
C LYS A 278 -19.60 -21.71 -19.35
N ILE A 279 -20.01 -20.53 -18.86
CA ILE A 279 -19.14 -19.66 -18.05
C ILE A 279 -19.53 -19.82 -16.60
N PHE A 280 -18.55 -20.08 -15.74
CA PHE A 280 -18.77 -20.08 -14.29
C PHE A 280 -17.54 -19.57 -13.57
N GLN A 281 -17.76 -19.02 -12.36
CA GLN A 281 -16.68 -18.57 -11.49
C GLN A 281 -16.23 -19.68 -10.56
N PHE A 282 -14.91 -19.89 -10.49
CA PHE A 282 -14.30 -20.86 -9.59
C PHE A 282 -13.53 -20.16 -8.47
N GLN A 283 -13.85 -20.50 -7.23
CA GLN A 283 -13.26 -19.93 -6.00
C GLN A 283 -13.27 -18.41 -5.93
N ARG A 284 -14.24 -17.72 -6.55
CA ARG A 284 -14.32 -16.25 -6.63
C ARG A 284 -13.03 -15.60 -7.10
N LYS A 285 -12.27 -16.30 -7.91
CA LYS A 285 -10.93 -15.92 -8.37
C LYS A 285 -10.73 -16.16 -9.85
N TYR A 286 -11.21 -17.26 -10.36
CA TYR A 286 -11.01 -17.65 -11.75
C TYR A 286 -12.35 -17.71 -12.48
N ILE A 287 -12.38 -17.21 -13.69
CA ILE A 287 -13.48 -17.43 -14.63
C ILE A 287 -13.07 -18.63 -15.48
N VAL A 288 -13.95 -19.62 -15.55
CA VAL A 288 -13.75 -20.85 -16.31
C VAL A 288 -14.73 -20.90 -17.46
N THR A 289 -14.23 -21.13 -18.65
CA THR A 289 -15.05 -21.34 -19.84
C THR A 289 -14.52 -22.49 -20.68
N SER A 290 -15.40 -23.20 -21.37
CA SER A 290 -15.02 -24.32 -22.23
C SER A 290 -14.98 -23.88 -23.69
N LEU A 291 -13.92 -24.32 -24.39
CA LEU A 291 -13.80 -24.29 -25.83
C LEU A 291 -13.93 -25.70 -26.39
N SER A 292 -14.16 -25.81 -27.71
CA SER A 292 -14.07 -27.12 -28.40
C SER A 292 -12.69 -27.79 -28.25
N SER A 293 -11.63 -27.02 -28.05
CA SER A 293 -10.24 -27.50 -27.92
C SER A 293 -9.75 -27.69 -26.49
N GLY A 294 -10.59 -27.39 -25.45
CA GLY A 294 -10.19 -27.53 -24.04
C GLY A 294 -10.89 -26.57 -23.09
N ILE A 295 -10.28 -26.31 -21.96
CA ILE A 295 -10.77 -25.42 -20.92
C ILE A 295 -9.88 -24.19 -20.83
N ILE A 296 -10.50 -23.03 -20.69
CA ILE A 296 -9.81 -21.76 -20.43
C ILE A 296 -10.07 -21.34 -18.97
N LEU A 297 -8.99 -20.99 -18.28
CA LEU A 297 -9.05 -20.36 -16.96
C LEU A 297 -8.52 -18.93 -17.08
N ILE A 298 -9.29 -17.97 -16.63
CA ILE A 298 -8.96 -16.54 -16.63
C ILE A 298 -8.88 -16.08 -15.18
N ASP A 299 -7.77 -15.47 -14.77
CA ASP A 299 -7.64 -14.83 -13.47
C ASP A 299 -8.41 -13.49 -13.49
N GLN A 300 -9.53 -13.40 -12.77
CA GLN A 300 -10.43 -12.23 -12.80
C GLN A 300 -9.76 -10.93 -12.39
N GLU A 301 -8.88 -10.99 -11.37
CA GLU A 301 -8.18 -9.80 -10.87
C GLU A 301 -7.17 -9.30 -11.90
N ARG A 302 -6.38 -10.22 -12.49
CA ARG A 302 -5.39 -9.86 -13.51
C ARG A 302 -6.04 -9.39 -14.80
N ALA A 303 -7.16 -10.01 -15.18
CA ALA A 303 -7.91 -9.62 -16.37
C ALA A 303 -8.44 -8.18 -16.24
N HIS A 304 -9.16 -7.89 -15.16
CA HIS A 304 -9.69 -6.55 -14.94
C HIS A 304 -8.58 -5.52 -14.73
N HIS A 305 -7.48 -5.90 -14.05
CA HIS A 305 -6.31 -5.04 -13.91
C HIS A 305 -5.71 -4.66 -15.27
N GLN A 306 -5.58 -5.61 -16.21
CA GLN A 306 -5.05 -5.35 -17.56
C GLN A 306 -5.97 -4.42 -18.34
N ILE A 307 -7.29 -4.65 -18.30
CA ILE A 307 -8.28 -3.80 -18.95
C ILE A 307 -8.18 -2.34 -18.46
N VAL A 308 -8.19 -2.16 -17.13
CA VAL A 308 -8.11 -0.81 -16.55
C VAL A 308 -6.76 -0.16 -16.84
N TYR A 309 -5.66 -0.93 -16.83
CA TYR A 309 -4.31 -0.45 -17.12
C TYR A 309 -4.18 0.08 -18.55
N GLU A 310 -4.60 -0.68 -19.56
CA GLU A 310 -4.52 -0.25 -20.95
C GLU A 310 -5.45 0.94 -21.22
N ARG A 311 -6.65 0.94 -20.65
CA ARG A 311 -7.59 2.08 -20.73
C ARG A 311 -6.96 3.37 -20.16
N LEU A 312 -6.34 3.28 -18.98
CA LEU A 312 -5.67 4.43 -18.37
C LEU A 312 -4.48 4.91 -19.18
N LEU A 313 -3.67 4.00 -19.72
CA LEU A 313 -2.55 4.38 -20.59
C LEU A 313 -3.02 5.14 -21.85
N GLN A 314 -4.08 4.67 -22.48
CA GLN A 314 -4.66 5.34 -23.65
C GLN A 314 -5.20 6.72 -23.27
N GLN A 315 -5.92 6.83 -22.16
CA GLN A 315 -6.44 8.10 -21.67
C GLN A 315 -5.33 9.10 -21.30
N LEU A 316 -4.22 8.61 -20.72
CA LEU A 316 -3.02 9.42 -20.43
C LEU A 316 -2.36 9.96 -21.70
N GLN A 317 -2.28 9.15 -22.77
CA GLN A 317 -1.76 9.59 -24.05
C GLN A 317 -2.65 10.66 -24.71
N ASP A 318 -3.96 10.53 -24.55
CA ASP A 318 -4.95 11.45 -25.11
C ASP A 318 -5.21 12.69 -24.23
N ASN A 319 -4.62 12.76 -23.01
CA ASN A 319 -4.90 13.78 -21.98
C ASN A 319 -6.40 13.92 -21.67
N LYS A 320 -7.15 12.81 -21.59
CA LYS A 320 -8.61 12.78 -21.44
C LYS A 320 -9.08 12.01 -20.20
N ILE A 321 -8.33 12.01 -19.11
CA ILE A 321 -8.78 11.35 -17.89
C ILE A 321 -9.82 12.24 -17.20
N GLU A 322 -11.01 11.68 -17.06
CA GLU A 322 -12.11 12.34 -16.33
C GLU A 322 -11.90 12.19 -14.82
N THR A 323 -11.96 13.30 -14.11
CA THR A 323 -11.82 13.38 -12.66
C THR A 323 -13.18 13.57 -12.00
N GLN A 324 -13.55 12.70 -11.08
CA GLN A 324 -14.68 12.87 -10.21
C GLN A 324 -14.27 13.70 -8.98
N GLN A 325 -14.85 14.89 -8.85
CA GLN A 325 -14.59 15.76 -7.69
C GLN A 325 -15.23 15.19 -6.42
N LEU A 326 -14.50 15.29 -5.32
CA LEU A 326 -14.97 14.86 -4.01
C LEU A 326 -15.82 15.95 -3.36
N ALA A 327 -16.95 15.57 -2.75
CA ALA A 327 -17.77 16.51 -1.98
C ALA A 327 -17.02 17.07 -0.76
N PHE A 328 -16.11 16.28 -0.18
CA PHE A 328 -15.25 16.66 0.93
C PHE A 328 -13.81 16.29 0.57
N PRO A 329 -12.90 17.28 0.49
CA PRO A 329 -11.48 17.02 0.26
C PRO A 329 -10.85 16.17 1.37
N ILE A 330 -9.96 15.26 0.99
CA ILE A 330 -9.31 14.33 1.92
C ILE A 330 -7.88 14.79 2.17
N GLN A 331 -7.54 15.03 3.44
CA GLN A 331 -6.21 15.43 3.86
C GLN A 331 -5.34 14.20 4.19
N ILE A 332 -4.11 14.19 3.68
CA ILE A 332 -3.12 13.15 3.92
C ILE A 332 -1.86 13.78 4.49
N GLU A 333 -1.55 13.46 5.74
CA GLU A 333 -0.28 13.81 6.37
C GLU A 333 0.80 12.81 5.94
N LEU A 334 1.88 13.28 5.38
CA LEU A 334 3.00 12.50 4.87
C LEU A 334 4.27 12.70 5.73
N SER A 335 5.26 11.83 5.54
CA SER A 335 6.62 12.12 6.00
C SER A 335 7.21 13.25 5.16
N ASN A 336 8.25 13.93 5.67
CA ASN A 336 8.91 14.99 4.92
C ASN A 336 9.39 14.51 3.54
N SER A 337 9.97 13.31 3.48
CA SER A 337 10.45 12.71 2.22
C SER A 337 9.31 12.38 1.25
N ASP A 338 8.19 11.86 1.76
CA ASP A 338 7.01 11.54 0.95
C ASP A 338 6.31 12.80 0.44
N TYR A 339 6.27 13.84 1.27
CA TYR A 339 5.68 15.11 0.90
C TYR A 339 6.48 15.80 -0.21
N GLU A 340 7.81 15.89 -0.11
CA GLU A 340 8.67 16.44 -1.17
C GLU A 340 8.52 15.66 -2.48
N LEU A 341 8.52 14.33 -2.42
CA LEU A 341 8.26 13.49 -3.58
C LEU A 341 6.86 13.73 -4.15
N GLY A 342 5.86 13.87 -3.29
CA GLY A 342 4.49 14.18 -3.67
C GLY A 342 4.38 15.52 -4.40
N LEU A 343 5.07 16.56 -3.93
CA LEU A 343 5.11 17.87 -4.59
C LEU A 343 5.71 17.79 -6.01
N GLU A 344 6.75 16.99 -6.20
CA GLU A 344 7.36 16.79 -7.51
C GLU A 344 6.46 15.99 -8.48
N LEU A 345 5.57 15.14 -7.94
CA LEU A 345 4.63 14.31 -8.70
C LEU A 345 3.23 14.92 -8.88
N LEU A 346 2.96 16.13 -8.35
CA LEU A 346 1.64 16.77 -8.42
C LEU A 346 1.10 16.84 -9.85
N ASN A 347 1.95 17.26 -10.80
CA ASN A 347 1.55 17.41 -12.20
C ASN A 347 1.20 16.07 -12.84
N GLU A 348 2.01 15.05 -12.58
CA GLU A 348 1.78 13.69 -13.09
C GLU A 348 0.51 13.07 -12.48
N MET A 349 0.26 13.30 -11.18
CA MET A 349 -0.97 12.87 -10.52
C MET A 349 -2.19 13.57 -11.13
N LYS A 350 -2.14 14.90 -11.33
CA LYS A 350 -3.23 15.65 -11.97
C LYS A 350 -3.49 15.16 -13.40
N ASN A 351 -2.45 14.93 -14.17
CA ASN A 351 -2.57 14.38 -15.52
C ASN A 351 -3.19 12.98 -15.53
N SER A 352 -3.02 12.21 -14.44
CA SER A 352 -3.62 10.88 -14.27
C SER A 352 -5.03 10.90 -13.64
N GLY A 353 -5.67 12.06 -13.57
CA GLY A 353 -7.03 12.22 -13.06
C GLY A 353 -7.15 12.26 -11.54
N ILE A 354 -6.01 12.34 -10.83
CA ILE A 354 -5.98 12.52 -9.37
C ILE A 354 -5.74 14.00 -9.09
N ASP A 355 -6.80 14.72 -8.72
CA ASP A 355 -6.71 16.12 -8.38
C ASP A 355 -6.22 16.29 -6.95
N VAL A 356 -4.94 16.61 -6.82
CA VAL A 356 -4.22 16.76 -5.54
C VAL A 356 -3.56 18.12 -5.50
N ASP A 357 -3.69 18.79 -4.36
CA ASP A 357 -3.05 20.08 -4.10
C ASP A 357 -2.18 20.04 -2.85
N ASP A 358 -1.24 20.98 -2.81
CA ASP A 358 -0.42 21.24 -1.63
C ASP A 358 -1.22 22.03 -0.59
N PHE A 359 -1.28 21.50 0.65
CA PHE A 359 -1.89 22.20 1.79
C PHE A 359 -0.83 22.78 2.75
N GLY A 360 0.44 22.49 2.54
CA GLY A 360 1.52 22.85 3.45
C GLY A 360 1.63 21.91 4.66
N ASN A 361 2.65 22.13 5.50
CA ASN A 361 2.88 21.35 6.72
C ASN A 361 2.89 19.81 6.50
N ASN A 362 3.54 19.35 5.43
CA ASN A 362 3.62 17.94 5.03
C ASN A 362 2.26 17.29 4.75
N THR A 363 1.28 18.07 4.33
CA THR A 363 -0.08 17.60 4.04
C THR A 363 -0.43 17.85 2.58
N LEU A 364 -0.91 16.82 1.89
CA LEU A 364 -1.55 16.92 0.59
C LEU A 364 -3.06 16.79 0.75
N VAL A 365 -3.81 17.47 -0.12
CA VAL A 365 -5.28 17.43 -0.16
C VAL A 365 -5.71 16.83 -1.49
N ILE A 366 -6.52 15.79 -1.43
CA ILE A 366 -7.17 15.18 -2.60
C ILE A 366 -8.53 15.84 -2.78
N ASN A 367 -8.73 16.51 -3.92
CA ASN A 367 -9.98 17.12 -4.32
C ASN A 367 -10.79 16.25 -5.27
N GLY A 368 -10.12 15.35 -6.01
CA GLY A 368 -10.78 14.50 -7.01
C GLY A 368 -9.98 13.24 -7.31
N LEU A 369 -10.69 12.22 -7.82
CA LEU A 369 -10.16 10.91 -8.19
C LEU A 369 -10.65 10.51 -9.59
N PRO A 370 -9.95 9.60 -10.30
CA PRO A 370 -10.45 9.07 -11.56
C PRO A 370 -11.85 8.47 -11.41
N VAL A 371 -12.71 8.66 -12.41
CA VAL A 371 -14.08 8.15 -12.40
C VAL A 371 -14.10 6.63 -12.16
N GLY A 372 -14.94 6.19 -11.21
CA GLY A 372 -15.07 4.78 -10.84
C GLY A 372 -14.09 4.29 -9.78
N PHE A 373 -13.27 5.18 -9.22
CA PHE A 373 -12.37 4.82 -8.11
C PHE A 373 -13.09 4.92 -6.75
N ASP A 374 -12.82 3.97 -5.83
CA ASP A 374 -13.40 4.00 -4.48
C ASP A 374 -12.76 5.10 -3.62
N ILE A 375 -13.59 6.02 -3.12
CA ILE A 375 -13.17 7.16 -2.30
C ILE A 375 -12.47 6.68 -1.01
N ASN A 376 -12.89 5.55 -0.45
CA ASN A 376 -12.32 5.03 0.78
C ASN A 376 -10.86 4.57 0.62
N GLU A 377 -10.43 4.24 -0.60
CA GLU A 377 -9.05 3.81 -0.91
C GLU A 377 -8.14 4.97 -1.37
N SER A 378 -8.61 6.22 -1.30
CA SER A 378 -7.88 7.39 -1.81
C SER A 378 -6.55 7.63 -1.13
N LYS A 379 -6.49 7.45 0.18
CA LYS A 379 -5.27 7.64 0.97
C LYS A 379 -4.22 6.59 0.64
N GLU A 380 -4.64 5.33 0.61
CA GLU A 380 -3.79 4.20 0.26
C GLU A 380 -3.31 4.30 -1.19
N LEU A 381 -4.11 4.90 -2.09
CA LEU A 381 -3.70 5.15 -3.48
C LEU A 381 -2.49 6.08 -3.54
N ILE A 382 -2.53 7.21 -2.84
CA ILE A 382 -1.40 8.16 -2.81
C ILE A 382 -0.17 7.50 -2.17
N GLU A 383 -0.34 6.80 -1.05
CA GLU A 383 0.75 6.07 -0.38
C GLU A 383 1.38 5.03 -1.33
N ASP A 384 0.56 4.27 -2.07
CA ASP A 384 1.04 3.28 -3.06
C ASP A 384 1.74 3.95 -4.27
N ILE A 385 1.26 5.10 -4.75
CA ILE A 385 1.91 5.85 -5.83
C ILE A 385 3.30 6.29 -5.39
N LEU A 386 3.42 6.94 -4.22
CA LEU A 386 4.69 7.39 -3.68
C LEU A 386 5.66 6.22 -3.45
N GLU A 387 5.16 5.13 -2.90
CA GLU A 387 5.98 3.93 -2.63
C GLU A 387 6.44 3.24 -3.92
N ASN A 388 5.54 3.07 -4.91
CA ASN A 388 5.91 2.50 -6.21
C ASN A 388 6.94 3.38 -6.93
N PHE A 389 6.79 4.69 -6.84
CA PHE A 389 7.77 5.61 -7.42
C PHE A 389 9.13 5.47 -6.74
N LYS A 390 9.17 5.34 -5.41
CA LYS A 390 10.39 5.08 -4.65
C LYS A 390 11.10 3.80 -5.08
N GLN A 391 10.34 2.73 -5.37
CA GLN A 391 10.91 1.44 -5.74
C GLN A 391 11.37 1.36 -7.19
N ASN A 392 10.63 2.00 -8.09
CA ASN A 392 10.84 1.91 -9.53
C ASN A 392 11.63 3.10 -10.09
N ALA A 393 12.12 4.00 -9.24
CA ALA A 393 12.89 5.17 -9.64
C ALA A 393 14.12 4.82 -10.51
N ASP A 394 14.65 3.60 -10.38
CA ASP A 394 15.79 3.11 -11.15
C ASP A 394 15.40 2.41 -12.46
N GLN A 395 14.11 2.13 -12.70
CA GLN A 395 13.65 1.48 -13.91
C GLN A 395 13.35 2.51 -15.01
N LEU A 396 13.61 2.13 -16.26
CA LEU A 396 13.43 2.98 -17.46
C LEU A 396 11.96 3.20 -17.87
N ASN A 397 11.02 2.69 -17.09
CA ASN A 397 9.59 2.84 -17.37
C ASN A 397 9.16 4.32 -17.19
N SER A 398 8.28 4.77 -18.08
CA SER A 398 7.74 6.14 -17.98
C SER A 398 6.95 6.32 -16.67
N ASN A 399 6.96 7.53 -16.13
CA ASN A 399 6.16 7.87 -14.94
C ASN A 399 4.68 7.53 -15.14
N ASN A 400 4.17 7.73 -16.36
CA ASN A 400 2.79 7.42 -16.75
C ASN A 400 2.46 5.93 -16.66
N GLU A 401 3.37 5.04 -17.08
CA GLU A 401 3.18 3.58 -16.96
C GLU A 401 3.13 3.13 -15.49
N ASN A 402 4.00 3.68 -14.65
CA ASN A 402 4.01 3.39 -13.22
C ASN A 402 2.74 3.89 -12.52
N LEU A 403 2.25 5.09 -12.88
CA LEU A 403 1.00 5.65 -12.37
C LEU A 403 -0.20 4.81 -12.83
N ALA A 404 -0.31 4.55 -14.14
CA ALA A 404 -1.39 3.72 -14.70
C ALA A 404 -1.42 2.34 -14.04
N TRP A 405 -0.25 1.71 -13.82
CA TRP A 405 -0.14 0.43 -13.12
C TRP A 405 -0.66 0.51 -11.68
N THR A 406 -0.28 1.55 -10.95
CA THR A 406 -0.66 1.69 -9.55
C THR A 406 -2.15 1.96 -9.38
N ILE A 407 -2.69 2.88 -10.19
CA ILE A 407 -4.12 3.23 -10.18
C ILE A 407 -4.96 2.00 -10.59
N SER A 408 -4.59 1.32 -11.69
CA SER A 408 -5.33 0.15 -12.17
C SER A 408 -5.30 -1.01 -11.19
N LYS A 409 -4.18 -1.22 -10.48
CA LYS A 409 -4.04 -2.26 -9.46
C LYS A 409 -4.96 -2.02 -8.26
N ARG A 410 -5.21 -0.77 -7.90
CA ARG A 410 -6.17 -0.42 -6.84
C ARG A 410 -7.61 -0.48 -7.35
N GLY A 411 -7.90 0.11 -8.48
CA GLY A 411 -9.25 0.17 -9.06
C GLY A 411 -9.75 -1.12 -9.69
N CYS A 412 -8.97 -2.23 -9.74
CA CYS A 412 -9.43 -3.48 -10.33
C CYS A 412 -10.27 -4.31 -9.36
N ILE A 413 -11.12 -5.18 -9.93
CA ILE A 413 -11.87 -6.19 -9.20
C ILE A 413 -10.89 -7.11 -8.47
N LYS A 414 -11.09 -7.28 -7.15
CA LYS A 414 -10.24 -8.14 -6.33
C LYS A 414 -10.67 -9.58 -6.35
N SER A 415 -9.72 -10.51 -6.12
CA SER A 415 -10.03 -11.90 -5.84
C SER A 415 -10.93 -11.99 -4.59
N GLY A 416 -11.96 -12.84 -4.64
CA GLY A 416 -12.96 -12.99 -3.58
C GLY A 416 -14.31 -12.30 -3.86
N ARG A 417 -14.41 -11.41 -4.87
CA ARG A 417 -15.67 -10.82 -5.31
C ARG A 417 -16.43 -11.80 -6.18
N ASP A 418 -17.74 -11.97 -5.88
CA ASP A 418 -18.67 -12.71 -6.74
C ASP A 418 -18.97 -11.89 -8.00
N LEU A 419 -18.95 -12.56 -9.15
CA LEU A 419 -19.34 -11.99 -10.44
C LEU A 419 -20.53 -12.77 -10.98
N ASN A 420 -21.54 -12.04 -11.47
CA ASN A 420 -22.62 -12.64 -12.22
C ASN A 420 -22.20 -12.99 -13.66
N ILE A 421 -23.03 -13.77 -14.37
CA ILE A 421 -22.70 -14.24 -15.73
C ILE A 421 -22.47 -13.07 -16.69
N THR A 422 -23.25 -12.00 -16.58
CA THR A 422 -23.12 -10.81 -17.44
C THR A 422 -21.83 -10.06 -17.17
N GLU A 423 -21.43 -9.93 -15.90
CA GLU A 423 -20.14 -9.31 -15.53
C GLU A 423 -18.96 -10.13 -16.01
N MET A 424 -19.02 -11.48 -15.92
CA MET A 424 -17.98 -12.36 -16.42
C MET A 424 -17.86 -12.28 -17.93
N ASP A 425 -18.97 -12.29 -18.66
CA ASP A 425 -18.99 -12.14 -20.12
C ASP A 425 -18.44 -10.78 -20.56
N GLY A 426 -18.87 -9.70 -19.90
CA GLY A 426 -18.34 -8.35 -20.13
C GLY A 426 -16.82 -8.27 -19.94
N LEU A 427 -16.31 -8.84 -18.82
CA LEU A 427 -14.88 -8.85 -18.51
C LEU A 427 -14.07 -9.65 -19.54
N ILE A 428 -14.59 -10.77 -20.03
CA ILE A 428 -13.94 -11.56 -21.08
C ILE A 428 -13.88 -10.75 -22.39
N ASN A 429 -14.99 -10.14 -22.80
CA ASN A 429 -15.06 -9.35 -24.04
C ASN A 429 -14.12 -8.16 -23.98
N GLU A 430 -14.09 -7.40 -22.87
CA GLU A 430 -13.18 -6.28 -22.70
C GLU A 430 -11.72 -6.73 -22.69
N LEU A 431 -11.40 -7.87 -22.05
CA LEU A 431 -10.03 -8.41 -22.03
C LEU A 431 -9.52 -8.72 -23.43
N PHE A 432 -10.36 -9.31 -24.28
CA PHE A 432 -9.96 -9.61 -25.65
C PHE A 432 -9.87 -8.38 -26.57
N CYS A 433 -10.39 -7.23 -26.14
CA CYS A 433 -10.15 -5.95 -26.79
C CYS A 433 -8.82 -5.31 -26.40
N CYS A 434 -8.12 -5.83 -25.40
CA CYS A 434 -6.79 -5.35 -24.99
C CYS A 434 -5.71 -5.77 -25.98
N ASP A 435 -4.64 -4.97 -26.07
CA ASP A 435 -3.46 -5.28 -26.91
C ASP A 435 -2.75 -6.55 -26.41
N SER A 436 -2.74 -6.79 -25.11
CA SER A 436 -2.09 -7.94 -24.46
C SER A 436 -3.03 -8.72 -23.55
N PRO A 437 -3.98 -9.53 -24.09
CA PRO A 437 -4.96 -10.24 -23.29
C PRO A 437 -4.39 -11.44 -22.51
N TYR A 438 -3.26 -12.01 -22.93
CA TYR A 438 -2.71 -13.24 -22.37
C TYR A 438 -1.76 -13.03 -21.20
N PHE A 439 -1.03 -11.93 -21.18
CA PHE A 439 -0.03 -11.61 -20.16
C PHE A 439 -0.18 -10.17 -19.72
N ASN A 440 0.00 -9.93 -18.43
CA ASN A 440 0.04 -8.56 -17.93
C ASN A 440 1.38 -7.90 -18.24
N HIS A 441 1.48 -6.59 -18.06
CA HIS A 441 2.68 -5.78 -18.25
C HIS A 441 3.96 -6.33 -17.57
N LYS A 442 3.81 -7.12 -16.48
CA LYS A 442 4.92 -7.79 -15.77
C LYS A 442 5.17 -9.24 -16.24
N GLY A 443 4.63 -9.64 -17.38
CA GLY A 443 4.82 -10.98 -17.96
C GLY A 443 4.11 -12.12 -17.22
N LYS A 444 3.17 -11.82 -16.30
CA LYS A 444 2.41 -12.87 -15.61
C LYS A 444 1.20 -13.28 -16.46
N PRO A 445 0.90 -14.59 -16.57
CA PRO A 445 -0.23 -15.07 -17.36
C PRO A 445 -1.56 -14.60 -16.75
N ILE A 446 -2.46 -14.12 -17.61
CA ILE A 446 -3.85 -13.77 -17.30
C ILE A 446 -4.74 -14.96 -17.67
N ILE A 447 -4.48 -15.59 -18.80
CA ILE A 447 -5.22 -16.70 -19.36
C ILE A 447 -4.36 -17.94 -19.36
N ILE A 448 -4.92 -19.06 -18.91
CA ILE A 448 -4.32 -20.39 -19.01
C ILE A 448 -5.28 -21.27 -19.80
N LYS A 449 -4.78 -21.93 -20.84
CA LYS A 449 -5.52 -22.92 -21.63
C LYS A 449 -5.05 -24.32 -21.26
N LEU A 450 -5.99 -25.21 -20.96
CA LEU A 450 -5.79 -26.65 -20.78
C LEU A 450 -6.39 -27.35 -21.99
N GLU A 451 -5.57 -27.94 -22.83
CA GLU A 451 -6.03 -28.66 -24.02
C GLU A 451 -6.62 -30.03 -23.66
N ASN A 452 -7.58 -30.50 -24.47
CA ASN A 452 -8.21 -31.82 -24.26
C ASN A 452 -7.15 -32.94 -24.13
N ASN A 453 -6.14 -32.96 -25.00
CA ASN A 453 -5.07 -33.94 -24.97
C ASN A 453 -4.27 -33.90 -23.65
N GLU A 454 -4.08 -32.71 -23.06
CA GLU A 454 -3.40 -32.57 -21.77
C GLU A 454 -4.29 -33.13 -20.63
N ILE A 455 -5.59 -32.87 -20.69
CA ILE A 455 -6.57 -33.38 -19.73
C ILE A 455 -6.60 -34.91 -19.84
N ASP A 456 -6.78 -35.48 -21.04
CA ASP A 456 -6.85 -36.91 -21.27
C ASP A 456 -5.58 -37.63 -20.80
N SER A 457 -4.41 -37.05 -21.09
CA SER A 457 -3.12 -37.64 -20.64
C SER A 457 -2.96 -37.73 -19.12
N ARG A 458 -3.72 -36.95 -18.36
CA ARG A 458 -3.73 -36.98 -16.88
C ARG A 458 -4.63 -38.06 -16.34
N PHE A 459 -5.63 -38.53 -17.11
CA PHE A 459 -6.52 -39.63 -16.75
C PHE A 459 -5.96 -40.99 -17.19
N GLU A 460 -5.04 -41.00 -18.16
CA GLU A 460 -4.39 -42.23 -18.62
C GLU A 460 -3.19 -42.66 -17.74
N LYS A 461 -2.77 -41.83 -16.77
CA LYS A 461 -1.74 -42.16 -15.76
C LYS A 461 -2.35 -42.62 -14.46
#